data_15f7e1c94a466d42b59cb610f40c8bc5
#
_entry.id   15f7e1c94a466d42b59cb610f40c8bc5
#
_cell.length_a   1.000
_cell.length_b   1.000
_cell.length_c   1.000
_cell.angle_alpha   90.00
_cell.angle_beta   90.00
_cell.angle_gamma   90.00
#
_symmetry.space_group_name_H-M   'P 1'
#
loop_
_entity.id
_entity.type
_entity.pdbx_description
1 polymer ?
#
loop_
_entity_poly.entity_id
_entity_poly.type
_entity_poly.pdbx_seq_one_letter_code
_entity_poly.pdbx_strand_id
1 'polypeptide(L)'
;MSFRDIHAFNLVLLAKQAWRLIHNTHSLFYRVYKARYFPNCSFMDVVLGHNFSYVWHSLLAAREIIRDGACWKVGDGRKIDVSTHKWLSHKPVFLGEARPKMLVCELMDTETRQWDREKIFDLFAYRTRKEILSIPLQNNTARDSLIWKENGSKKFTVR
;
A
#
# COMPACT_ATOMS: atom_id res chain seq x y z
N MET A 1 21.65 -27.26 14.65
CA MET A 1 21.85 -25.90 14.10
C MET A 1 20.99 -25.79 12.85
N SER A 2 19.90 -25.03 12.90
CA SER A 2 19.10 -24.77 11.71
C SER A 2 19.85 -23.76 10.85
N PHE A 3 20.29 -24.16 9.66
CA PHE A 3 20.75 -23.22 8.66
C PHE A 3 19.54 -22.34 8.29
N ARG A 4 19.56 -21.10 8.78
CA ARG A 4 18.57 -20.10 8.32
C ARG A 4 18.73 -20.00 6.81
N ASP A 5 17.63 -20.08 6.09
CA ASP A 5 17.64 -19.92 4.64
C ASP A 5 18.22 -18.54 4.29
N ILE A 6 19.48 -18.53 3.86
CA ILE A 6 20.22 -17.32 3.53
C ILE A 6 19.52 -16.55 2.41
N HIS A 7 18.86 -17.26 1.51
CA HIS A 7 18.10 -16.64 0.42
C HIS A 7 16.87 -15.86 0.96
N ALA A 8 16.10 -16.49 1.83
CA ALA A 8 14.96 -15.84 2.48
C ALA A 8 15.41 -14.64 3.33
N PHE A 9 16.52 -14.78 4.06
CA PHE A 9 17.09 -13.70 4.85
C PHE A 9 17.51 -12.50 3.97
N ASN A 10 18.19 -12.75 2.86
CA ASN A 10 18.57 -11.70 1.90
C ASN A 10 17.37 -11.00 1.30
N LEU A 11 16.31 -11.74 0.94
CA LEU A 11 15.07 -11.16 0.44
C LEU A 11 14.40 -10.23 1.46
N VAL A 12 14.41 -10.60 2.74
CA VAL A 12 13.84 -9.76 3.81
C VAL A 12 14.67 -8.49 4.02
N LEU A 13 16.02 -8.58 3.92
CA LEU A 13 16.87 -7.38 3.95
C LEU A 13 16.63 -6.46 2.76
N LEU A 14 16.44 -7.00 1.57
CA LEU A 14 16.08 -6.24 0.36
C LEU A 14 14.70 -5.61 0.51
N ALA A 15 13.72 -6.32 1.07
CA ALA A 15 12.40 -5.77 1.38
C ALA A 15 12.49 -4.59 2.37
N LYS A 16 13.40 -4.65 3.35
CA LYS A 16 13.66 -3.52 4.25
C LYS A 16 14.21 -2.30 3.52
N GLN A 17 15.10 -2.48 2.55
CA GLN A 17 15.60 -1.37 1.73
C GLN A 17 14.51 -0.82 0.81
N ALA A 18 13.70 -1.68 0.19
CA ALA A 18 12.56 -1.28 -0.61
C ALA A 18 11.51 -0.55 0.25
N TRP A 19 11.27 -0.98 1.48
CA TRP A 19 10.42 -0.28 2.45
C TRP A 19 10.92 1.14 2.76
N ARG A 20 12.25 1.30 2.95
CA ARG A 20 12.87 2.62 3.13
C ARG A 20 12.71 3.49 1.88
N LEU A 21 12.82 2.90 0.69
CA LEU A 21 12.60 3.60 -0.57
C LEU A 21 11.17 4.16 -0.68
N ILE A 22 10.18 3.43 -0.18
CA ILE A 22 8.77 3.87 -0.19
C ILE A 22 8.54 5.02 0.80
N HIS A 23 9.14 4.96 1.99
CA HIS A 23 8.81 5.86 3.10
C HIS A 23 9.74 7.08 3.21
N ASN A 24 10.99 6.96 2.77
CA ASN A 24 11.99 8.02 2.91
C ASN A 24 12.25 8.74 1.59
N THR A 25 11.25 9.48 1.12
CA THR A 25 11.26 10.19 -0.17
C THR A 25 12.28 11.34 -0.23
N HIS A 26 12.79 11.80 0.91
CA HIS A 26 13.81 12.85 0.97
C HIS A 26 15.25 12.30 0.88
N SER A 27 15.44 11.00 0.99
CA SER A 27 16.77 10.39 0.94
C SER A 27 17.41 10.51 -0.44
N LEU A 28 18.74 10.61 -0.49
CA LEU A 28 19.48 10.57 -1.74
C LEU A 28 19.21 9.28 -2.51
N PHE A 29 19.11 8.16 -1.79
CA PHE A 29 18.77 6.85 -2.34
C PHE A 29 17.44 6.90 -3.11
N TYR A 30 16.36 7.43 -2.49
CA TYR A 30 15.08 7.59 -3.17
C TYR A 30 15.21 8.50 -4.41
N ARG A 31 15.83 9.65 -4.28
CA ARG A 31 15.94 10.64 -5.38
C ARG A 31 16.66 10.07 -6.60
N VAL A 32 17.76 9.36 -6.39
CA VAL A 32 18.53 8.72 -7.47
C VAL A 32 17.71 7.62 -8.14
N TYR A 33 17.09 6.73 -7.36
CA TYR A 33 16.30 5.63 -7.91
C TYR A 33 15.03 6.13 -8.58
N LYS A 34 14.35 7.13 -8.00
CA LYS A 34 13.17 7.78 -8.58
C LYS A 34 13.47 8.36 -9.96
N ALA A 35 14.52 9.13 -10.08
CA ALA A 35 14.89 9.76 -11.34
C ALA A 35 15.27 8.74 -12.44
N ARG A 36 15.92 7.64 -12.05
CA ARG A 36 16.45 6.66 -13.00
C ARG A 36 15.45 5.59 -13.40
N TYR A 37 14.64 5.08 -12.47
CA TYR A 37 13.88 3.85 -12.67
C TYR A 37 12.37 4.01 -12.66
N PHE A 38 11.82 5.03 -11.99
CA PHE A 38 10.37 5.23 -11.89
C PHE A 38 9.95 6.71 -11.82
N PRO A 39 10.41 7.55 -12.79
CA PRO A 39 10.19 9.01 -12.76
C PRO A 39 8.71 9.39 -12.66
N ASN A 40 7.84 8.66 -13.33
CA ASN A 40 6.42 9.01 -13.50
C ASN A 40 5.43 8.14 -12.71
N CYS A 41 5.91 7.16 -11.94
CA CYS A 41 5.04 6.23 -11.18
C CYS A 41 5.56 6.05 -9.75
N SER A 42 4.90 5.21 -8.95
CA SER A 42 5.41 4.80 -7.64
C SER A 42 6.34 3.59 -7.75
N PHE A 43 7.13 3.32 -6.70
CA PHE A 43 7.92 2.09 -6.62
C PHE A 43 7.05 0.83 -6.68
N MET A 44 5.82 0.90 -6.16
CA MET A 44 4.90 -0.23 -6.14
C MET A 44 4.30 -0.53 -7.52
N ASP A 45 4.21 0.46 -8.41
CA ASP A 45 3.55 0.37 -9.71
C ASP A 45 4.53 0.21 -10.88
N VAL A 46 5.83 0.41 -10.64
CA VAL A 46 6.83 0.35 -11.70
C VAL A 46 6.89 -1.02 -12.35
N VAL A 47 6.87 -1.03 -13.65
CA VAL A 47 7.07 -2.24 -14.47
C VAL A 47 8.56 -2.39 -14.78
N LEU A 48 9.02 -3.63 -14.79
CA LEU A 48 10.40 -3.96 -15.13
C LEU A 48 10.69 -3.53 -16.58
N GLY A 49 11.54 -2.53 -16.78
CA GLY A 49 12.02 -2.08 -18.09
C GLY A 49 13.21 -2.93 -18.60
N HIS A 50 13.91 -2.54 -19.68
CA HIS A 50 14.94 -3.36 -20.34
C HIS A 50 16.38 -3.11 -19.85
N ASN A 51 16.62 -2.07 -19.07
CA ASN A 51 17.98 -1.62 -18.70
C ASN A 51 18.13 -1.50 -17.18
N PHE A 52 18.48 -2.61 -16.49
CA PHE A 52 18.53 -2.63 -15.04
C PHE A 52 19.90 -2.95 -14.47
N SER A 53 20.15 -2.38 -13.28
CA SER A 53 21.17 -2.93 -12.41
C SER A 53 20.63 -4.15 -11.64
N TYR A 54 21.51 -5.08 -11.30
CA TYR A 54 21.16 -6.23 -10.45
C TYR A 54 20.52 -5.81 -9.13
N VAL A 55 20.95 -4.69 -8.55
CA VAL A 55 20.39 -4.13 -7.31
C VAL A 55 18.93 -3.73 -7.51
N TRP A 56 18.60 -3.08 -8.64
CA TRP A 56 17.22 -2.71 -8.93
C TRP A 56 16.31 -3.92 -9.10
N HIS A 57 16.78 -4.90 -9.85
CA HIS A 57 16.06 -6.17 -10.03
C HIS A 57 15.79 -6.86 -8.67
N SER A 58 16.79 -6.90 -7.78
CA SER A 58 16.66 -7.47 -6.44
C SER A 58 15.66 -6.71 -5.56
N LEU A 59 15.63 -5.38 -5.65
CA LEU A 59 14.65 -4.56 -4.94
C LEU A 59 13.22 -4.81 -5.44
N LEU A 60 13.04 -4.98 -6.75
CA LEU A 60 11.74 -5.32 -7.33
C LEU A 60 11.29 -6.74 -6.97
N ALA A 61 12.20 -7.70 -6.90
CA ALA A 61 11.88 -9.05 -6.43
C ALA A 61 11.38 -9.04 -4.98
N ALA A 62 11.96 -8.17 -4.12
CA ALA A 62 11.53 -8.02 -2.74
C ALA A 62 10.19 -7.26 -2.58
N ARG A 63 9.67 -6.62 -3.64
CA ARG A 63 8.40 -5.88 -3.63
C ARG A 63 7.21 -6.77 -3.29
N GLU A 64 7.23 -8.03 -3.68
CA GLU A 64 6.14 -8.97 -3.40
C GLU A 64 5.98 -9.21 -1.89
N ILE A 65 7.08 -9.28 -1.15
CA ILE A 65 7.04 -9.38 0.32
C ILE A 65 6.31 -8.17 0.91
N ILE A 66 6.56 -6.97 0.35
CA ILE A 66 5.88 -5.76 0.80
C ILE A 66 4.40 -5.80 0.44
N ARG A 67 4.03 -6.27 -0.74
CA ARG A 67 2.62 -6.42 -1.16
C ARG A 67 1.86 -7.37 -0.26
N ASP A 68 2.50 -8.45 0.18
CA ASP A 68 1.87 -9.45 1.03
C ASP A 68 1.70 -8.97 2.47
N GLY A 69 2.73 -8.34 3.03
CA GLY A 69 2.76 -7.95 4.45
C GLY A 69 2.23 -6.54 4.75
N ALA A 70 2.18 -5.65 3.76
CA ALA A 70 1.73 -4.29 3.94
C ALA A 70 0.23 -4.10 3.67
N CYS A 71 -0.36 -3.09 4.31
CA CYS A 71 -1.68 -2.59 3.96
C CYS A 71 -1.70 -1.07 3.98
N TRP A 72 -2.64 -0.49 3.24
CA TRP A 72 -2.84 0.95 3.23
C TRP A 72 -3.62 1.39 4.45
N LYS A 73 -3.07 2.39 5.15
CA LYS A 73 -3.80 3.15 6.15
C LYS A 73 -4.45 4.34 5.46
N VAL A 74 -5.77 4.43 5.57
CA VAL A 74 -6.56 5.50 5.00
C VAL A 74 -6.25 6.83 5.70
N GLY A 75 -5.91 7.81 4.91
CA GLY A 75 -5.76 9.21 5.31
C GLY A 75 -6.75 10.07 4.53
N ASP A 76 -6.31 10.71 3.46
CA ASP A 76 -7.17 11.50 2.55
C ASP A 76 -7.85 10.65 1.45
N GLY A 77 -7.54 9.38 1.35
CA GLY A 77 -8.13 8.42 0.41
C GLY A 77 -7.78 8.62 -1.06
N ARG A 78 -6.90 9.57 -1.39
CA ARG A 78 -6.58 9.96 -2.77
C ARG A 78 -5.61 9.06 -3.50
N LYS A 79 -4.90 8.20 -2.76
CA LYS A 79 -3.91 7.26 -3.33
C LYS A 79 -4.36 5.82 -3.29
N ILE A 80 -5.46 5.53 -2.64
CA ILE A 80 -5.94 4.17 -2.43
C ILE A 80 -7.04 3.87 -3.42
N ASP A 81 -6.76 2.97 -4.36
CA ASP A 81 -7.78 2.37 -5.20
C ASP A 81 -8.56 1.32 -4.40
N VAL A 82 -9.88 1.41 -4.44
CA VAL A 82 -10.79 0.58 -3.65
C VAL A 82 -10.66 -0.90 -4.00
N SER A 83 -10.45 -1.23 -5.27
CA SER A 83 -10.50 -2.60 -5.78
C SER A 83 -9.14 -3.30 -5.77
N THR A 84 -8.06 -2.54 -6.01
CA THR A 84 -6.73 -3.10 -6.28
C THR A 84 -5.79 -3.00 -5.10
N HIS A 85 -5.93 -1.98 -4.26
CA HIS A 85 -5.09 -1.81 -3.09
C HIS A 85 -5.59 -2.59 -1.88
N LYS A 86 -4.65 -3.10 -1.08
CA LYS A 86 -4.95 -3.81 0.17
C LYS A 86 -5.10 -2.78 1.30
N TRP A 87 -6.32 -2.37 1.59
CA TRP A 87 -6.65 -1.42 2.65
C TRP A 87 -7.69 -1.96 3.65
N LEU A 88 -8.35 -3.05 3.29
CA LEU A 88 -9.21 -3.85 4.15
C LEU A 88 -8.55 -5.19 4.50
N SER A 89 -9.13 -5.92 5.42
CA SER A 89 -8.66 -7.27 5.79
C SER A 89 -8.96 -8.31 4.71
N HIS A 90 -9.94 -8.03 3.86
CA HIS A 90 -10.34 -8.87 2.72
C HIS A 90 -10.57 -8.00 1.48
N LYS A 91 -10.63 -8.63 0.31
CA LYS A 91 -10.93 -7.93 -0.92
C LYS A 91 -12.37 -7.40 -0.87
N PRO A 92 -12.62 -6.13 -1.22
CA PRO A 92 -13.96 -5.55 -1.22
C PRO A 92 -14.93 -6.35 -2.10
N VAL A 93 -16.13 -6.61 -1.58
CA VAL A 93 -17.21 -7.29 -2.30
C VAL A 93 -18.25 -6.24 -2.68
N PHE A 94 -18.39 -6.01 -3.98
CA PHE A 94 -19.40 -5.11 -4.54
C PHE A 94 -20.74 -5.82 -4.68
N LEU A 95 -21.86 -5.08 -4.60
CA LEU A 95 -23.20 -5.58 -4.86
C LEU A 95 -23.51 -5.68 -6.36
N GLY A 96 -22.82 -4.91 -7.18
CA GLY A 96 -22.89 -4.91 -8.63
C GLY A 96 -21.50 -4.99 -9.26
N GLU A 97 -21.35 -4.45 -10.46
CA GLU A 97 -20.05 -4.41 -11.13
C GLU A 97 -19.06 -3.53 -10.36
N ALA A 98 -17.83 -4.03 -10.19
CA ALA A 98 -16.77 -3.26 -9.58
C ALA A 98 -16.44 -2.05 -10.46
N ARG A 99 -16.42 -0.86 -9.88
CA ARG A 99 -16.04 0.36 -10.60
C ARG A 99 -14.52 0.41 -10.75
N PRO A 100 -13.97 0.38 -11.97
CA PRO A 100 -12.54 0.46 -12.18
C PRO A 100 -12.01 1.84 -11.72
N LYS A 101 -10.86 1.84 -11.07
CA LYS A 101 -10.14 3.04 -10.62
C LYS A 101 -10.89 3.95 -9.64
N MET A 102 -11.83 3.40 -8.87
CA MET A 102 -12.49 4.15 -7.79
C MET A 102 -11.51 4.37 -6.64
N LEU A 103 -11.37 5.60 -6.19
CA LEU A 103 -10.54 5.97 -5.06
C LEU A 103 -11.33 5.97 -3.74
N VAL A 104 -10.65 5.69 -2.64
CA VAL A 104 -11.27 5.67 -1.31
C VAL A 104 -11.84 7.03 -0.92
N CYS A 105 -11.23 8.15 -1.37
CA CYS A 105 -11.78 9.49 -1.14
C CYS A 105 -13.18 9.70 -1.74
N GLU A 106 -13.54 8.94 -2.77
CA GLU A 106 -14.89 8.99 -3.36
C GLU A 106 -15.98 8.34 -2.49
N LEU A 107 -15.56 7.57 -1.46
CA LEU A 107 -16.44 6.99 -0.45
C LEU A 107 -16.61 7.90 0.79
N MET A 108 -16.01 9.07 0.76
CA MET A 108 -16.05 10.04 1.84
C MET A 108 -16.88 11.26 1.40
N ASP A 109 -17.63 11.79 2.32
CA ASP A 109 -18.25 13.10 2.18
C ASP A 109 -17.16 14.19 2.24
N THR A 110 -17.13 15.05 1.22
CA THR A 110 -16.10 16.09 1.06
C THR A 110 -16.21 17.22 2.08
N GLU A 111 -17.40 17.48 2.60
CA GLU A 111 -17.64 18.57 3.56
C GLU A 111 -17.41 18.11 5.00
N THR A 112 -18.02 16.98 5.36
CA THR A 112 -17.94 16.46 6.74
C THR A 112 -16.71 15.61 7.01
N ARG A 113 -16.04 15.14 5.96
CA ARG A 113 -14.95 14.16 6.02
C ARG A 113 -15.30 12.87 6.78
N GLN A 114 -16.53 12.49 6.68
CA GLN A 114 -17.05 11.23 7.20
C GLN A 114 -17.29 10.25 6.04
N TRP A 115 -17.47 8.98 6.39
CA TRP A 115 -17.89 8.00 5.40
C TRP A 115 -19.28 8.33 4.84
N ASP A 116 -19.42 8.41 3.53
CA ASP A 116 -20.69 8.49 2.84
C ASP A 116 -21.43 7.15 2.96
N ARG A 117 -22.29 7.08 3.97
CA ARG A 117 -22.99 5.84 4.32
C ARG A 117 -23.92 5.36 3.20
N GLU A 118 -24.65 6.26 2.56
CA GLU A 118 -25.58 5.91 1.50
C GLU A 118 -24.83 5.23 0.34
N LYS A 119 -23.78 5.88 -0.13
CA LYS A 119 -22.93 5.36 -1.19
C LYS A 119 -22.26 4.02 -0.83
N ILE A 120 -21.80 3.86 0.41
CA ILE A 120 -21.21 2.60 0.87
C ILE A 120 -22.27 1.50 0.93
N PHE A 121 -23.50 1.81 1.34
CA PHE A 121 -24.59 0.85 1.38
C PHE A 121 -25.04 0.41 -0.01
N ASP A 122 -25.01 1.29 -0.99
CA ASP A 122 -25.37 0.97 -2.37
C ASP A 122 -24.29 0.14 -3.09
N LEU A 123 -23.04 0.36 -2.76
CA LEU A 123 -21.94 -0.23 -3.51
C LEU A 123 -21.45 -1.58 -2.97
N PHE A 124 -21.50 -1.80 -1.65
CA PHE A 124 -20.78 -2.93 -1.05
C PHE A 124 -21.69 -3.91 -0.30
N ALA A 125 -21.26 -5.17 -0.25
CA ALA A 125 -21.90 -6.20 0.57
C ALA A 125 -21.70 -5.92 2.07
N TYR A 126 -22.57 -6.47 2.92
CA TYR A 126 -22.62 -6.22 4.36
C TYR A 126 -21.26 -6.31 5.09
N ARG A 127 -20.49 -7.36 4.82
CA ARG A 127 -19.17 -7.55 5.46
C ARG A 127 -18.21 -6.40 5.14
N THR A 128 -18.16 -5.98 3.89
CA THR A 128 -17.31 -4.88 3.42
C THR A 128 -17.77 -3.54 4.01
N ARG A 129 -19.09 -3.27 4.03
CA ARG A 129 -19.65 -2.06 4.67
C ARG A 129 -19.22 -1.94 6.13
N LYS A 130 -19.41 -3.03 6.89
CA LYS A 130 -19.06 -3.07 8.32
C LYS A 130 -17.59 -2.75 8.55
N GLU A 131 -16.71 -3.30 7.72
CA GLU A 131 -15.28 -3.05 7.84
C GLU A 131 -14.92 -1.61 7.45
N ILE A 132 -15.44 -1.07 6.34
CA ILE A 132 -15.21 0.31 5.93
C ILE A 132 -15.64 1.28 7.04
N LEU A 133 -16.86 1.13 7.53
CA LEU A 133 -17.41 2.02 8.57
C LEU A 133 -16.70 1.88 9.93
N SER A 134 -15.96 0.81 10.16
CA SER A 134 -15.15 0.63 11.36
C SER A 134 -13.82 1.38 11.32
N ILE A 135 -13.38 1.81 10.14
CA ILE A 135 -12.11 2.55 9.98
C ILE A 135 -12.33 4.00 10.43
N PRO A 136 -11.65 4.45 11.50
CA PRO A 136 -11.78 5.83 11.95
C PRO A 136 -11.11 6.77 10.96
N LEU A 137 -11.85 7.71 10.41
CA LEU A 137 -11.30 8.81 9.63
C LEU A 137 -10.73 9.85 10.59
N GLN A 138 -9.45 10.14 10.44
CA GLN A 138 -8.81 11.18 11.25
C GLN A 138 -9.18 12.55 10.69
N ASN A 139 -9.61 13.47 11.55
CA ASN A 139 -9.93 14.87 11.20
C ASN A 139 -8.70 15.66 10.69
N ASN A 140 -7.55 15.04 10.68
CA ASN A 140 -6.29 15.65 10.26
C ASN A 140 -6.05 15.42 8.76
N THR A 141 -5.37 16.36 8.11
CA THR A 141 -4.90 16.31 6.72
C THR A 141 -3.86 15.20 6.46
N ALA A 142 -3.94 14.10 7.20
CA ALA A 142 -3.04 12.98 7.08
C ALA A 142 -3.19 12.34 5.69
N ARG A 143 -2.06 12.19 5.00
CA ARG A 143 -2.01 11.49 3.71
C ARG A 143 -2.11 9.98 3.91
N ASP A 144 -2.60 9.29 2.89
CA ASP A 144 -2.57 7.84 2.84
C ASP A 144 -1.15 7.32 3.02
N SER A 145 -0.99 6.27 3.79
CA SER A 145 0.32 5.68 4.07
C SER A 145 0.27 4.16 4.05
N LEU A 146 1.34 3.57 3.54
CA LEU A 146 1.51 2.12 3.58
C LEU A 146 2.07 1.72 4.95
N ILE A 147 1.44 0.78 5.63
CA ILE A 147 1.86 0.31 6.95
C ILE A 147 2.10 -1.20 6.94
N TRP A 148 2.98 -1.69 7.83
CA TRP A 148 3.19 -3.11 8.00
C TRP A 148 2.15 -3.71 8.94
N LYS A 149 1.45 -4.75 8.49
CA LYS A 149 0.30 -5.30 9.22
C LYS A 149 0.70 -6.21 10.39
N GLU A 150 1.82 -6.93 10.26
CA GLU A 150 2.13 -8.08 11.14
C GLU A 150 2.75 -7.72 12.49
N ASN A 151 3.10 -6.46 12.76
CA ASN A 151 3.60 -6.10 14.06
C ASN A 151 2.93 -4.84 14.63
N GLY A 152 2.77 -4.82 15.95
CA GLY A 152 2.09 -3.73 16.66
C GLY A 152 2.74 -2.35 16.47
N SER A 153 4.02 -2.29 16.06
CA SER A 153 4.74 -1.05 15.77
C SER A 153 4.39 -0.46 14.39
N LYS A 154 3.65 -1.21 13.54
CA LYS A 154 3.28 -0.83 12.16
C LYS A 154 4.49 -0.48 11.26
N LYS A 155 5.70 -0.84 11.69
CA LYS A 155 6.96 -0.64 10.96
C LYS A 155 7.51 -1.98 10.51
N PHE A 156 8.10 -2.01 9.32
CA PHE A 156 8.81 -3.18 8.84
C PHE A 156 10.06 -3.42 9.67
N THR A 157 10.13 -4.53 10.40
CA THR A 157 11.29 -4.93 11.20
C THR A 157 11.71 -6.35 10.85
N VAL A 158 13.00 -6.57 10.68
CA VAL A 158 13.62 -7.90 10.55
C VAL A 158 14.12 -8.29 11.92
N ARG A 159 13.61 -9.38 12.49
CA ARG A 159 14.10 -10.01 13.71
C ARG A 159 14.82 -11.31 13.37
#